data_8db760029ad98c8fe9d005c3eccbcde5
#
_entry.id   8db760029ad98c8fe9d005c3eccbcde5
#
_cell.length_a   1.000
_cell.length_b   1.000
_cell.length_c   1.000
_cell.angle_alpha   90.00
_cell.angle_beta   90.00
_cell.angle_gamma   90.00
#
_symmetry.space_group_name_H-M   'P 1'
#
loop_
_entity.id
_entity.type
_entity.pdbx_description
1 polymer ?
#
loop_
_entity_poly.entity_id
_entity_poly.type
_entity_poly.pdbx_seq_one_letter_code
_entity_poly.pdbx_strand_id
1 'polypeptide(L)' 'MNPTNPVTDADSKRWEVLRQDDPGNKFVVASGLSREEAEQLAQMYTDRGHKQLYWASAEPE' A
#
# COMPACT_ATOMS: atom_id res chain seq x y z
N MET A 1 -17.52 -9.59 20.37
CA MET A 1 -17.32 -9.36 19.81
C MET A 1 -16.81 -8.79 19.17
N ASN A 2 -16.34 -8.99 19.20
CA ASN A 2 -16.08 -8.11 18.65
C ASN A 2 -16.31 -8.14 17.28
N PRO A 3 -17.19 -8.07 16.91
CA PRO A 3 -17.67 -8.03 15.58
C PRO A 3 -16.91 -7.11 14.69
N THR A 4 -16.12 -6.33 15.26
CA THR A 4 -15.31 -5.45 14.46
C THR A 4 -14.33 -6.19 13.60
N ASN A 5 -14.02 -7.42 13.93
CA ASN A 5 -13.00 -8.14 13.20
C ASN A 5 -13.33 -8.34 11.73
N PRO A 6 -14.51 -8.78 11.39
CA PRO A 6 -14.81 -8.96 9.97
C PRO A 6 -14.75 -7.66 9.19
N VAL A 7 -15.21 -6.59 9.82
CA VAL A 7 -15.16 -5.30 9.16
C VAL A 7 -13.73 -4.88 8.97
N THR A 8 -12.92 -5.12 9.97
CA THR A 8 -11.52 -4.77 9.89
C THR A 8 -10.82 -5.50 8.77
N ASP A 9 -11.15 -6.78 8.60
CA ASP A 9 -10.53 -7.55 7.54
C ASP A 9 -10.87 -6.99 6.18
N ALA A 10 -12.09 -6.61 5.97
CA ALA A 10 -12.49 -6.03 4.70
C ALA A 10 -11.74 -4.74 4.45
N ASP A 11 -11.63 -3.92 5.47
CA ASP A 11 -10.92 -2.66 5.32
C ASP A 11 -9.45 -2.87 5.09
N SER A 12 -8.86 -3.86 5.73
CA SER A 12 -7.43 -4.06 5.61
C SER A 12 -7.02 -4.53 4.23
N LYS A 13 -7.96 -4.96 3.41
CA LYS A 13 -7.65 -5.33 2.03
C LYS A 13 -7.81 -4.17 1.06
N ARG A 14 -7.96 -2.98 1.58
CA ARG A 14 -8.14 -1.80 0.75
C ARG A 14 -6.93 -0.89 0.79
N TRP A 15 -5.76 -1.48 0.73
CA TRP A 15 -4.53 -0.71 0.70
C TRP A 15 -3.83 -0.93 -0.62
N GLU A 16 -3.03 0.05 -0.97
CA GLU A 16 -2.29 0.02 -2.22
C GLU A 16 -0.88 0.50 -1.97
N VAL A 17 0.00 0.18 -2.90
CA VAL A 17 1.37 0.69 -2.89
C VAL A 17 1.52 1.61 -4.09
N LEU A 18 2.06 2.78 -3.84
CA LEU A 18 2.26 3.78 -4.88
C LEU A 18 3.74 4.04 -5.09
N ARG A 19 4.04 4.46 -6.29
CA ARG A 19 5.38 4.87 -6.67
C ARG A 19 5.32 6.29 -7.22
N GLN A 20 6.30 7.09 -6.85
CA GLN A 20 6.42 8.43 -7.40
C GLN A 20 7.80 8.56 -8.04
N ASP A 21 7.84 8.95 -9.31
CA ASP A 21 9.11 9.11 -10.00
C ASP A 21 9.59 10.56 -9.91
N ASP A 22 10.73 10.83 -10.55
CA ASP A 22 11.37 12.15 -10.46
C ASP A 22 10.46 13.30 -10.89
N PRO A 23 9.73 13.20 -12.00
CA PRO A 23 8.83 14.29 -12.36
C PRO A 23 7.64 14.45 -11.44
N GLY A 24 7.45 13.53 -10.47
CA GLY A 24 6.35 13.63 -9.55
C GLY A 24 5.12 12.88 -9.97
N ASN A 25 5.21 12.07 -11.00
CA ASN A 25 4.07 11.24 -11.41
C ASN A 25 3.87 10.09 -10.43
N LYS A 26 2.64 9.82 -10.12
CA LYS A 26 2.30 8.78 -9.16
C LYS A 26 1.61 7.62 -9.88
N PHE A 27 1.99 6.43 -9.51
CA PHE A 27 1.43 5.22 -10.11
C PHE A 27 1.09 4.22 -9.02
N VAL A 28 -0.02 3.51 -9.20
CA VAL A 28 -0.36 2.41 -8.32
C VAL A 28 0.36 1.18 -8.85
N VAL A 29 1.21 0.59 -8.04
CA VAL A 29 1.97 -0.59 -8.46
C VAL A 29 1.37 -1.86 -7.88
N ALA A 30 0.54 -1.77 -6.85
CA ALA A 30 -0.16 -2.91 -6.29
C ALA A 30 -1.37 -2.42 -5.54
N SER A 31 -2.42 -3.22 -5.49
CA SER A 31 -3.64 -2.83 -4.78
C SER A 31 -4.32 -4.08 -4.24
N GLY A 32 -5.41 -3.88 -3.51
CA GLY A 32 -6.13 -5.01 -2.94
C GLY A 32 -5.37 -5.68 -1.82
N LEU A 33 -4.57 -4.94 -1.09
CA LEU A 33 -3.70 -5.45 -0.06
C LEU A 33 -4.20 -5.06 1.31
N SER A 34 -3.81 -5.82 2.33
CA SER A 34 -3.99 -5.35 3.68
C SER A 34 -2.96 -4.25 3.95
N ARG A 35 -3.19 -3.49 5.01
CA ARG A 35 -2.25 -2.47 5.37
C ARG A 35 -0.86 -3.05 5.59
N GLU A 36 -0.80 -4.16 6.30
CA GLU A 36 0.48 -4.79 6.60
C GLU A 36 1.17 -5.26 5.34
N GLU A 37 0.41 -5.87 4.44
CA GLU A 37 0.96 -6.34 3.17
C GLU A 37 1.48 -5.16 2.35
N ALA A 38 0.73 -4.08 2.32
CA ALA A 38 1.14 -2.91 1.54
C ALA A 38 2.41 -2.30 2.10
N GLU A 39 2.50 -2.20 3.41
CA GLU A 39 3.69 -1.63 4.03
C GLU A 39 4.92 -2.51 3.80
N GLN A 40 4.74 -3.83 3.88
CA GLN A 40 5.85 -4.73 3.61
C GLN A 40 6.30 -4.65 2.17
N LEU A 41 5.36 -4.55 1.26
CA LEU A 41 5.70 -4.48 -0.16
C LEU A 41 6.41 -3.17 -0.48
N ALA A 42 5.92 -2.06 0.08
CA ALA A 42 6.57 -0.78 -0.11
C ALA A 42 8.00 -0.81 0.42
N GLN A 43 8.20 -1.45 1.56
CA GLN A 43 9.53 -1.56 2.14
C GLN A 43 10.44 -2.41 1.26
N MET A 44 9.90 -3.47 0.69
CA MET A 44 10.68 -4.32 -0.19
C MET A 44 11.17 -3.56 -1.42
N TYR A 45 10.28 -2.78 -2.03
CA TYR A 45 10.68 -1.97 -3.17
C TYR A 45 11.74 -0.95 -2.78
N THR A 46 11.56 -0.33 -1.62
CA THR A 46 12.52 0.65 -1.13
C THR A 46 13.89 0.01 -0.91
N ASP A 47 13.89 -1.19 -0.35
CA ASP A 47 15.13 -1.88 -0.04
C ASP A 47 15.91 -2.28 -1.29
N ARG A 48 15.24 -2.37 -2.42
CA ARG A 48 15.93 -2.70 -3.66
C ARG A 48 16.74 -1.54 -4.22
N GLY A 49 16.72 -0.40 -3.54
CA GLY A 49 17.59 0.70 -3.93
C GLY A 49 17.10 1.49 -5.12
N HIS A 50 15.82 1.46 -5.39
CA HIS A 50 15.27 2.27 -6.47
C HIS A 50 15.30 3.74 -6.10
N LYS A 51 15.43 4.57 -7.10
CA LYS A 51 15.45 6.01 -6.88
C LYS A 51 14.07 6.60 -6.68
N GLN A 52 13.04 5.81 -6.87
CA GLN A 52 11.68 6.29 -6.75
C GLN A 52 11.19 6.11 -5.32
N LEU A 53 10.19 6.88 -4.97
CA LEU A 53 9.55 6.75 -3.67
C LEU A 53 8.45 5.69 -3.75
N TYR A 54 8.37 4.90 -2.70
CA TYR A 54 7.30 3.91 -2.57
C TYR A 54 6.66 4.06 -1.21
N TRP A 55 5.34 3.96 -1.15
CA TRP A 55 4.65 4.02 0.13
C TRP A 55 3.32 3.30 0.04
N ALA A 56 2.82 2.91 1.20
CA ALA A 56 1.50 2.31 1.32
C ALA A 56 0.48 3.40 1.59
N SER A 57 -0.69 3.25 1.03
CA SER A 57 -1.76 4.20 1.21
C SER A 57 -3.09 3.48 1.17
N ALA A 58 -4.06 3.99 1.91
CA ALA A 58 -5.41 3.44 1.81
C ALA A 58 -5.99 3.79 0.45
N GLU A 59 -6.65 2.82 -0.14
CA GLU A 59 -7.28 3.05 -1.44
C GLU A 59 -8.42 4.06 -1.28
N PRO A 60 -8.63 4.90 -2.28
CA PRO A 60 -9.77 5.83 -2.24
C PRO A 60 -11.07 5.04 -2.29
N GLU A 61 -12.09 5.58 -1.65
CA GLU A 61 -13.39 4.93 -1.63
C GLU A 61 -14.19 5.20 -2.88
#